data_e3af4e41d714fa70c14876f69a55733c
#
_entry.id   e3af4e41d714fa70c14876f69a55733c
#
_cell.length_a   1.000
_cell.length_b   1.000
_cell.length_c   1.000
_cell.angle_alpha   90.00
_cell.angle_beta   90.00
_cell.angle_gamma   90.00
#
_symmetry.space_group_name_H-M   'P 1'
#
loop_
_entity.id
_entity.type
_entity.pdbx_description
1 polymer ?
#
loop_
_entity_poly.entity_id
_entity_poly.type
_entity_poly.pdbx_seq_one_letter_code
_entity_poly.pdbx_strand_id
1 'polypeptide(L)'
;MSERPLMRSAPRGGQTEITPDAPAAPAHLDDETRWLTPLASAGPAHERAVRELHGLLLRASTFEVRRRAAAFGLAGSSELDDIAAHAAGDALLAVLARLERFERRSRFTTWAYKFAIHTSGVAVRRHAWRERELTADSREQLERLSARADDPAEAAQTRELLGRIAQAIALLTEHQRSVLLALTVDGVPIDVLADRLSTNRNALYKTLHDARARLRSLLEHEETTA
;
A
#
# COMPACT_ATOMS: atom_id res chain seq x y z
N MET A 1 37.83 -16.77 71.71
CA MET A 1 37.85 -17.55 70.47
C MET A 1 36.43 -17.48 69.90
N SER A 2 36.24 -16.60 68.97
CA SER A 2 34.91 -16.41 68.32
C SER A 2 35.16 -16.24 66.82
N GLU A 3 34.87 -17.27 66.08
CA GLU A 3 34.91 -17.21 64.62
C GLU A 3 33.68 -16.55 64.07
N ARG A 4 33.87 -15.55 63.22
CA ARG A 4 32.82 -14.90 62.43
C ARG A 4 32.71 -15.64 61.06
N PRO A 5 31.53 -16.01 60.58
CA PRO A 5 31.37 -16.56 59.25
C PRO A 5 31.37 -15.43 58.21
N LEU A 6 32.09 -15.71 57.12
CA LEU A 6 32.23 -14.90 55.92
C LEU A 6 30.92 -14.75 55.15
N MET A 7 30.51 -13.53 54.92
CA MET A 7 29.42 -13.17 54.01
C MET A 7 29.80 -13.52 52.55
N ARG A 8 29.00 -14.37 51.96
CA ARG A 8 29.05 -14.68 50.51
C ARG A 8 28.43 -13.50 49.75
N SER A 9 29.24 -12.85 48.90
CA SER A 9 28.78 -11.84 47.94
C SER A 9 27.95 -12.52 46.83
N ALA A 10 26.75 -11.95 46.60
CA ALA A 10 25.92 -12.30 45.44
C ALA A 10 26.54 -11.86 44.11
N PRO A 11 26.36 -12.60 43.02
CA PRO A 11 26.82 -12.16 41.70
C PRO A 11 25.94 -11.02 41.20
N ARG A 12 26.59 -9.92 40.81
CA ARG A 12 25.99 -8.77 40.14
C ARG A 12 25.42 -9.20 38.79
N GLY A 13 24.23 -8.72 38.51
CA GLY A 13 23.44 -8.99 37.32
C GLY A 13 24.21 -8.82 36.02
N GLY A 14 23.97 -9.76 35.12
CA GLY A 14 24.46 -9.74 33.76
C GLY A 14 23.95 -8.50 33.04
N GLN A 15 24.86 -7.68 32.59
CA GLN A 15 24.59 -6.67 31.59
C GLN A 15 24.32 -7.43 30.28
N THR A 16 23.07 -7.37 29.83
CA THR A 16 22.74 -7.80 28.46
C THR A 16 23.43 -6.83 27.51
N GLU A 17 24.52 -7.28 26.97
CA GLU A 17 25.27 -6.59 25.90
C GLU A 17 24.33 -6.51 24.70
N ILE A 18 23.75 -5.33 24.46
CA ILE A 18 23.01 -5.02 23.25
C ILE A 18 24.04 -5.01 22.12
N THR A 19 24.13 -6.12 21.40
CA THR A 19 24.92 -6.21 20.18
C THR A 19 24.41 -5.12 19.23
N PRO A 20 25.26 -4.18 18.77
CA PRO A 20 24.84 -3.19 17.80
C PRO A 20 24.38 -3.91 16.54
N ASP A 21 23.18 -3.55 16.12
CA ASP A 21 22.51 -4.01 14.91
C ASP A 21 23.53 -4.10 13.74
N ALA A 22 23.66 -5.31 13.20
CA ALA A 22 24.52 -5.53 12.05
C ALA A 22 24.06 -4.59 10.92
N PRO A 23 24.97 -3.93 10.21
CA PRO A 23 24.61 -3.01 9.14
C PRO A 23 23.71 -3.74 8.14
N ALA A 24 22.49 -3.24 7.96
CA ALA A 24 21.54 -3.79 7.00
C ALA A 24 22.24 -3.95 5.66
N ALA A 25 22.23 -5.17 5.12
CA ALA A 25 22.85 -5.47 3.83
C ALA A 25 22.40 -4.41 2.80
N PRO A 26 23.30 -3.92 1.94
CA PRO A 26 22.95 -2.88 1.00
C PRO A 26 21.74 -3.31 0.17
N ALA A 27 20.72 -2.48 0.11
CA ALA A 27 19.42 -2.74 -0.49
C ALA A 27 19.48 -3.31 -1.93
N HIS A 28 20.62 -3.19 -2.57
CA HIS A 28 20.91 -3.67 -3.92
C HIS A 28 21.14 -5.19 -4.01
N LEU A 29 21.65 -5.83 -2.94
CA LEU A 29 21.85 -7.29 -2.92
C LEU A 29 20.49 -8.02 -2.85
N ASP A 30 19.54 -7.48 -2.11
CA ASP A 30 18.18 -8.01 -2.04
C ASP A 30 17.47 -7.92 -3.39
N ASP A 31 17.66 -6.82 -4.13
CA ASP A 31 17.06 -6.62 -5.44
C ASP A 31 17.62 -7.58 -6.50
N GLU A 32 18.92 -7.87 -6.48
CA GLU A 32 19.56 -8.81 -7.41
C GLU A 32 18.97 -10.22 -7.25
N THR A 33 18.97 -10.72 -6.02
CA THR A 33 18.51 -12.09 -5.73
C THR A 33 17.00 -12.23 -5.85
N ARG A 34 16.26 -11.22 -5.44
CA ARG A 34 14.80 -11.28 -5.39
C ARG A 34 14.15 -10.99 -6.75
N TRP A 35 14.72 -10.08 -7.51
CA TRP A 35 14.08 -9.57 -8.72
C TRP A 35 14.89 -9.82 -9.99
N LEU A 36 16.12 -9.31 -10.07
CA LEU A 36 16.83 -9.24 -11.33
C LEU A 36 17.20 -10.63 -11.85
N THR A 37 17.81 -11.48 -11.02
CA THR A 37 18.19 -12.83 -11.40
C THR A 37 16.96 -13.69 -11.76
N PRO A 38 15.88 -13.76 -10.95
CA PRO A 38 14.70 -14.52 -11.33
C PRO A 38 13.99 -13.97 -12.57
N LEU A 39 13.87 -12.66 -12.72
CA LEU A 39 13.19 -12.06 -13.88
C LEU A 39 13.99 -12.25 -15.19
N ALA A 40 15.30 -12.34 -15.11
CA ALA A 40 16.17 -12.61 -16.25
C ALA A 40 16.30 -14.13 -16.58
N SER A 41 15.81 -15.02 -15.72
CA SER A 41 15.86 -16.46 -15.89
C SER A 41 14.63 -17.01 -16.63
N ALA A 42 14.50 -18.35 -16.69
CA ALA A 42 13.31 -19.04 -17.15
C ALA A 42 12.84 -20.06 -16.12
N GLY A 43 11.59 -20.52 -16.25
CA GLY A 43 11.01 -21.56 -15.40
C GLY A 43 10.37 -21.05 -14.10
N PRO A 44 10.22 -21.92 -13.08
CA PRO A 44 9.38 -21.63 -11.90
C PRO A 44 9.84 -20.42 -11.08
N ALA A 45 11.12 -20.08 -11.08
CA ALA A 45 11.64 -18.89 -10.40
C ALA A 45 11.19 -17.61 -11.10
N HIS A 46 11.26 -17.58 -12.42
CA HIS A 46 10.75 -16.49 -13.25
C HIS A 46 9.25 -16.26 -13.03
N GLU A 47 8.46 -17.32 -13.12
CA GLU A 47 7.01 -17.23 -12.95
C GLU A 47 6.61 -16.69 -11.58
N ARG A 48 7.33 -17.07 -10.52
CA ARG A 48 7.10 -16.54 -9.18
C ARG A 48 7.42 -15.04 -9.11
N ALA A 49 8.58 -14.65 -9.63
CA ALA A 49 8.99 -13.25 -9.63
C ALA A 49 8.03 -12.37 -10.45
N VAL A 50 7.55 -12.86 -11.59
CA VAL A 50 6.54 -12.17 -12.41
C VAL A 50 5.22 -12.02 -11.64
N ARG A 51 4.74 -13.07 -10.98
CA ARG A 51 3.52 -12.98 -10.15
C ARG A 51 3.67 -12.01 -8.98
N GLU A 52 4.81 -12.04 -8.28
CA GLU A 52 5.09 -11.09 -7.19
C GLU A 52 5.14 -9.65 -7.70
N LEU A 53 5.84 -9.42 -8.80
CA LEU A 53 5.95 -8.11 -9.43
C LEU A 53 4.58 -7.61 -9.91
N HIS A 54 3.79 -8.45 -10.56
CA HIS A 54 2.42 -8.10 -10.96
C HIS A 54 1.56 -7.70 -9.75
N GLY A 55 1.61 -8.48 -8.67
CA GLY A 55 0.89 -8.13 -7.44
C GLY A 55 1.32 -6.80 -6.83
N LEU A 56 2.61 -6.45 -6.88
CA LEU A 56 3.12 -5.15 -6.46
C LEU A 56 2.61 -4.03 -7.37
N LEU A 57 2.69 -4.21 -8.69
CA LEU A 57 2.23 -3.22 -9.66
C LEU A 57 0.71 -3.04 -9.62
N LEU A 58 -0.06 -4.11 -9.36
CA LEU A 58 -1.51 -4.03 -9.20
C LEU A 58 -1.89 -3.14 -8.01
N ARG A 59 -1.27 -3.36 -6.83
CA ARG A 59 -1.50 -2.49 -5.67
C ARG A 59 -1.14 -1.04 -5.96
N ALA A 60 -0.02 -0.82 -6.63
CA ALA A 60 0.44 0.50 -7.04
C ALA A 60 -0.55 1.17 -8.01
N SER A 61 -1.02 0.42 -9.01
CA SER A 61 -1.99 0.92 -10.00
C SER A 61 -3.35 1.20 -9.37
N THR A 62 -3.84 0.35 -8.47
CA THR A 62 -5.09 0.59 -7.72
C THR A 62 -5.03 1.89 -6.95
N PHE A 63 -3.94 2.12 -6.20
CA PHE A 63 -3.74 3.38 -5.49
C PHE A 63 -3.75 4.60 -6.44
N GLU A 64 -2.98 4.53 -7.54
CA GLU A 64 -2.87 5.64 -8.48
C GLU A 64 -4.17 5.91 -9.24
N VAL A 65 -4.87 4.85 -9.63
CA VAL A 65 -6.16 4.97 -10.34
C VAL A 65 -7.19 5.64 -9.42
N ARG A 66 -7.38 5.13 -8.19
CA ARG A 66 -8.33 5.70 -7.23
C ARG A 66 -8.01 7.15 -6.90
N ARG A 67 -6.75 7.47 -6.66
CA ARG A 67 -6.30 8.83 -6.39
C ARG A 67 -6.61 9.79 -7.54
N ARG A 68 -6.40 9.35 -8.78
CA ARG A 68 -6.64 10.17 -9.98
C ARG A 68 -8.12 10.22 -10.35
N ALA A 69 -8.84 9.12 -10.19
CA ALA A 69 -10.27 9.04 -10.47
C ALA A 69 -11.07 10.06 -9.65
N ALA A 70 -10.71 10.28 -8.38
CA ALA A 70 -11.32 11.30 -7.54
C ALA A 70 -11.21 12.72 -8.15
N ALA A 71 -10.10 13.03 -8.81
CA ALA A 71 -9.89 14.33 -9.50
C ALA A 71 -10.72 14.46 -10.78
N PHE A 72 -11.19 13.35 -11.37
CA PHE A 72 -12.01 13.33 -12.58
C PHE A 72 -13.51 13.08 -12.29
N GLY A 73 -13.89 12.97 -11.01
CA GLY A 73 -15.27 12.68 -10.60
C GLY A 73 -15.77 11.28 -10.99
N LEU A 74 -14.84 10.35 -11.24
CA LEU A 74 -15.18 8.97 -11.58
C LEU A 74 -15.56 8.21 -10.30
N ALA A 75 -16.80 7.76 -10.21
CA ALA A 75 -17.35 7.06 -9.05
C ALA A 75 -17.84 5.67 -9.46
N GLY A 76 -17.01 4.67 -9.37
CA GLY A 76 -17.41 3.28 -9.59
C GLY A 76 -16.29 2.36 -9.15
N SER A 77 -16.50 1.51 -8.11
CA SER A 77 -15.41 0.71 -7.55
C SER A 77 -14.95 -0.40 -8.51
N SER A 78 -15.87 -1.12 -9.17
CA SER A 78 -15.52 -2.24 -10.04
C SER A 78 -14.79 -1.80 -11.32
N GLU A 79 -15.22 -0.70 -11.91
CA GLU A 79 -14.61 -0.16 -13.12
C GLU A 79 -13.20 0.40 -12.86
N LEU A 80 -13.00 1.04 -11.72
CA LEU A 80 -11.67 1.50 -11.29
C LEU A 80 -10.72 0.33 -11.04
N ASP A 81 -11.22 -0.79 -10.55
CA ASP A 81 -10.43 -2.00 -10.34
C ASP A 81 -10.01 -2.64 -11.68
N ASP A 82 -10.90 -2.64 -12.67
CA ASP A 82 -10.58 -3.08 -14.04
C ASP A 82 -9.52 -2.18 -14.70
N ILE A 83 -9.67 -0.86 -14.57
CA ILE A 83 -8.68 0.10 -15.05
C ILE A 83 -7.32 -0.13 -14.38
N ALA A 84 -7.32 -0.39 -13.08
CA ALA A 84 -6.09 -0.66 -12.31
C ALA A 84 -5.43 -1.98 -12.75
N ALA A 85 -6.23 -3.02 -12.99
CA ALA A 85 -5.73 -4.33 -13.46
C ALA A 85 -5.07 -4.22 -14.85
N HIS A 86 -5.72 -3.52 -15.79
CA HIS A 86 -5.13 -3.27 -17.11
C HIS A 86 -3.84 -2.43 -17.01
N ALA A 87 -3.87 -1.35 -16.22
CA ALA A 87 -2.70 -0.51 -16.02
C ALA A 87 -1.52 -1.27 -15.40
N ALA A 88 -1.79 -2.21 -14.49
CA ALA A 88 -0.78 -3.08 -13.88
C ALA A 88 -0.18 -4.07 -14.89
N GLY A 89 -1.00 -4.65 -15.76
CA GLY A 89 -0.54 -5.49 -16.86
C GLY A 89 0.39 -4.72 -17.83
N ASP A 90 -0.02 -3.54 -18.27
CA ASP A 90 0.80 -2.66 -19.10
C ASP A 90 2.12 -2.27 -18.41
N ALA A 91 2.07 -1.97 -17.11
CA ALA A 91 3.25 -1.67 -16.31
C ALA A 91 4.20 -2.87 -16.23
N LEU A 92 3.69 -4.07 -16.01
CA LEU A 92 4.47 -5.30 -15.96
C LEU A 92 5.21 -5.52 -17.28
N LEU A 93 4.50 -5.47 -18.40
CA LEU A 93 5.11 -5.62 -19.74
C LEU A 93 6.19 -4.56 -19.98
N ALA A 94 5.93 -3.31 -19.58
CA ALA A 94 6.87 -2.22 -19.74
C ALA A 94 8.13 -2.37 -18.86
N VAL A 95 7.99 -2.92 -17.64
CA VAL A 95 9.12 -3.24 -16.74
C VAL A 95 9.95 -4.37 -17.36
N LEU A 96 9.34 -5.47 -17.76
CA LEU A 96 10.04 -6.61 -18.35
C LEU A 96 10.80 -6.22 -19.62
N ALA A 97 10.17 -5.44 -20.50
CA ALA A 97 10.80 -4.95 -21.73
C ALA A 97 11.98 -4.01 -21.50
N ARG A 98 12.12 -3.46 -20.29
CA ARG A 98 13.19 -2.50 -19.94
C ARG A 98 14.05 -2.96 -18.77
N LEU A 99 13.96 -4.23 -18.38
CA LEU A 99 14.69 -4.80 -17.26
C LEU A 99 16.20 -4.54 -17.37
N GLU A 100 16.78 -4.73 -18.56
CA GLU A 100 18.20 -4.50 -18.82
C GLU A 100 18.62 -3.02 -18.68
N ARG A 101 17.67 -2.08 -18.75
CA ARG A 101 17.93 -0.63 -18.57
C ARG A 101 17.88 -0.18 -17.13
N PHE A 102 17.68 -1.10 -16.18
CA PHE A 102 17.68 -0.77 -14.77
C PHE A 102 19.10 -0.49 -14.27
N GLU A 103 19.42 0.77 -14.07
CA GLU A 103 20.78 1.25 -13.73
C GLU A 103 21.13 1.10 -12.23
N ARG A 104 20.31 0.46 -11.41
CA ARG A 104 20.52 0.25 -9.95
C ARG A 104 20.73 1.54 -9.13
N ARG A 105 20.26 2.69 -9.64
CA ARG A 105 20.32 3.98 -8.92
C ARG A 105 19.28 4.10 -7.81
N SER A 106 18.30 3.23 -7.78
CA SER A 106 17.24 3.13 -6.78
C SER A 106 16.91 1.66 -6.54
N ARG A 107 16.04 1.36 -5.56
CA ARG A 107 15.50 0.01 -5.44
C ARG A 107 14.73 -0.37 -6.70
N PHE A 108 14.77 -1.65 -7.05
CA PHE A 108 14.04 -2.18 -8.20
C PHE A 108 12.53 -1.87 -8.10
N THR A 109 11.95 -2.04 -6.91
CA THR A 109 10.53 -1.76 -6.66
C THR A 109 10.18 -0.29 -6.88
N THR A 110 11.06 0.64 -6.49
CA THR A 110 10.88 2.08 -6.73
C THR A 110 10.92 2.41 -8.23
N TRP A 111 11.85 1.79 -8.95
CA TRP A 111 11.95 1.96 -10.40
C TRP A 111 10.72 1.37 -11.12
N ALA A 112 10.28 0.15 -10.76
CA ALA A 112 9.11 -0.51 -11.32
C ALA A 112 7.82 0.27 -11.03
N TYR A 113 7.69 0.88 -9.85
CA TYR A 113 6.52 1.68 -9.50
C TYR A 113 6.29 2.88 -10.42
N LYS A 114 7.35 3.48 -10.98
CA LYS A 114 7.21 4.58 -11.95
C LYS A 114 6.41 4.18 -13.19
N PHE A 115 6.52 2.93 -13.60
CA PHE A 115 5.72 2.40 -14.71
C PHE A 115 4.23 2.32 -14.33
N ALA A 116 3.91 1.82 -13.13
CA ALA A 116 2.52 1.80 -12.64
C ALA A 116 1.91 3.20 -12.56
N ILE A 117 2.66 4.21 -12.05
CA ILE A 117 2.21 5.61 -12.04
C ILE A 117 1.89 6.11 -13.46
N HIS A 118 2.77 5.82 -14.41
CA HIS A 118 2.60 6.28 -15.78
C HIS A 118 1.41 5.60 -16.47
N THR A 119 1.34 4.27 -16.45
CA THR A 119 0.26 3.51 -17.08
C THR A 119 -1.10 3.82 -16.49
N SER A 120 -1.20 3.93 -15.15
CA SER A 120 -2.42 4.35 -14.45
C SER A 120 -2.88 5.74 -14.88
N GLY A 121 -1.95 6.68 -15.03
CA GLY A 121 -2.28 8.02 -15.51
C GLY A 121 -2.81 8.04 -16.95
N VAL A 122 -2.26 7.19 -17.82
CA VAL A 122 -2.77 7.04 -19.20
C VAL A 122 -4.15 6.38 -19.19
N ALA A 123 -4.31 5.31 -18.40
CA ALA A 123 -5.55 4.54 -18.35
C ALA A 123 -6.73 5.38 -17.84
N VAL A 124 -6.55 6.14 -16.74
CA VAL A 124 -7.60 7.03 -16.21
C VAL A 124 -7.99 8.13 -17.21
N ARG A 125 -7.02 8.77 -17.86
CA ARG A 125 -7.33 9.80 -18.86
C ARG A 125 -8.09 9.23 -20.07
N ARG A 126 -7.71 8.04 -20.54
CA ARG A 126 -8.39 7.36 -21.64
C ARG A 126 -9.81 6.99 -21.26
N HIS A 127 -10.02 6.54 -20.01
CA HIS A 127 -11.34 6.21 -19.51
C HIS A 127 -12.21 7.45 -19.37
N ALA A 128 -11.71 8.51 -18.72
CA ALA A 128 -12.43 9.77 -18.56
C ALA A 128 -12.83 10.43 -19.92
N TRP A 129 -12.04 10.22 -20.94
CA TRP A 129 -12.42 10.66 -22.29
C TRP A 129 -13.58 9.83 -22.85
N ARG A 130 -13.49 8.48 -22.80
CA ARG A 130 -14.56 7.61 -23.29
C ARG A 130 -15.89 7.88 -22.58
N GLU A 131 -15.87 8.09 -21.29
CA GLU A 131 -17.08 8.43 -20.53
C GLU A 131 -17.72 9.74 -21.01
N ARG A 132 -16.91 10.76 -21.33
CA ARG A 132 -17.44 12.01 -21.88
C ARG A 132 -18.08 11.84 -23.25
N GLU A 133 -17.61 10.94 -24.05
CA GLU A 133 -18.20 10.62 -25.37
C GLU A 133 -19.50 9.80 -25.21
N LEU A 134 -19.61 8.97 -24.15
CA LEU A 134 -20.74 8.07 -23.91
C LEU A 134 -21.87 8.68 -23.09
N THR A 135 -21.63 9.78 -22.37
CA THR A 135 -22.60 10.32 -21.36
C THR A 135 -23.82 11.03 -21.95
N ALA A 136 -24.06 10.99 -23.24
CA ALA A 136 -25.35 11.47 -23.78
C ALA A 136 -26.51 10.44 -23.62
N ASP A 137 -26.22 9.11 -23.61
CA ASP A 137 -27.28 8.10 -23.73
C ASP A 137 -27.32 6.98 -22.65
N SER A 138 -26.31 6.84 -21.81
CA SER A 138 -26.12 5.60 -21.03
C SER A 138 -26.36 5.72 -19.52
N ARG A 139 -26.61 6.90 -18.98
CA ARG A 139 -26.72 7.12 -17.52
C ARG A 139 -27.91 6.40 -16.89
N GLU A 140 -29.01 6.30 -17.62
CA GLU A 140 -30.25 5.69 -17.12
C GLU A 140 -30.21 4.14 -17.08
N GLN A 141 -29.35 3.52 -17.89
CA GLN A 141 -29.25 2.06 -17.98
C GLN A 141 -28.34 1.45 -16.89
N LEU A 142 -27.34 2.21 -16.41
CA LEU A 142 -26.38 1.75 -15.41
C LEU A 142 -26.94 1.75 -13.98
N GLU A 143 -27.84 2.69 -13.65
CA GLU A 143 -28.48 2.75 -12.32
C GLU A 143 -29.39 1.54 -12.03
N ARG A 144 -29.89 0.87 -13.07
CA ARG A 144 -30.73 -0.33 -12.94
C ARG A 144 -29.96 -1.62 -12.64
N LEU A 145 -28.64 -1.65 -12.83
CA LEU A 145 -27.81 -2.85 -12.65
C LEU A 145 -27.15 -2.93 -11.25
N SER A 146 -27.13 -1.85 -10.48
CA SER A 146 -26.49 -1.83 -9.16
C SER A 146 -27.37 -2.28 -7.99
N ALA A 147 -28.61 -2.72 -8.24
CA ALA A 147 -29.59 -3.06 -7.22
C ALA A 147 -29.71 -4.58 -6.91
N ARG A 148 -28.59 -5.31 -6.88
CA ARG A 148 -28.57 -6.70 -6.40
C ARG A 148 -27.54 -6.82 -5.28
N ALA A 149 -28.00 -6.80 -4.04
CA ALA A 149 -27.22 -7.11 -2.85
C ALA A 149 -28.03 -8.01 -1.90
N ASP A 150 -27.31 -8.93 -1.31
CA ASP A 150 -27.71 -9.91 -0.32
C ASP A 150 -28.25 -9.26 0.97
N ASP A 151 -28.87 -10.06 1.83
CA ASP A 151 -29.61 -9.75 3.06
C ASP A 151 -29.56 -8.29 3.56
N PRO A 152 -30.71 -7.58 3.59
CA PRO A 152 -30.73 -6.14 3.91
C PRO A 152 -30.29 -5.79 5.34
N ALA A 153 -30.37 -6.71 6.31
CA ALA A 153 -29.99 -6.45 7.69
C ALA A 153 -28.47 -6.48 7.90
N GLU A 154 -27.78 -7.48 7.36
CA GLU A 154 -26.32 -7.57 7.38
C GLU A 154 -25.66 -6.46 6.56
N ALA A 155 -26.26 -6.14 5.42
CA ALA A 155 -25.82 -5.04 4.57
C ALA A 155 -26.02 -3.66 5.24
N ALA A 156 -27.00 -3.51 6.12
CA ALA A 156 -27.20 -2.28 6.88
C ALA A 156 -26.16 -2.11 7.97
N GLN A 157 -25.86 -3.14 8.77
CA GLN A 157 -24.82 -3.12 9.81
C GLN A 157 -23.43 -2.89 9.21
N THR A 158 -23.12 -3.56 8.12
CA THR A 158 -21.84 -3.37 7.41
C THR A 158 -21.70 -1.95 6.87
N ARG A 159 -22.78 -1.37 6.32
CA ARG A 159 -22.78 0.02 5.84
C ARG A 159 -22.59 1.02 6.98
N GLU A 160 -23.24 0.79 8.11
CA GLU A 160 -23.09 1.64 9.30
C GLU A 160 -21.65 1.62 9.82
N LEU A 161 -21.05 0.43 9.98
CA LEU A 161 -19.67 0.27 10.40
C LEU A 161 -18.70 0.93 9.42
N LEU A 162 -18.87 0.72 8.12
CA LEU A 162 -18.07 1.37 7.09
C LEU A 162 -18.23 2.89 7.11
N GLY A 163 -19.44 3.38 7.37
CA GLY A 163 -19.72 4.81 7.54
C GLY A 163 -18.95 5.41 8.73
N ARG A 164 -18.98 4.75 9.89
CA ARG A 164 -18.24 5.16 11.08
C ARG A 164 -16.72 5.18 10.82
N ILE A 165 -16.18 4.13 10.21
CA ILE A 165 -14.75 4.07 9.84
C ILE A 165 -14.40 5.20 8.87
N ALA A 166 -15.24 5.45 7.85
CA ALA A 166 -15.01 6.51 6.88
C ALA A 166 -15.00 7.90 7.54
N GLN A 167 -15.91 8.16 8.49
CA GLN A 167 -15.96 9.41 9.25
C GLN A 167 -14.71 9.56 10.13
N ALA A 168 -14.31 8.52 10.85
CA ALA A 168 -13.10 8.56 11.67
C ALA A 168 -11.83 8.79 10.82
N ILE A 169 -11.74 8.18 9.63
CA ILE A 169 -10.66 8.44 8.67
C ILE A 169 -10.71 9.90 8.16
N ALA A 170 -11.89 10.47 7.97
CA ALA A 170 -12.04 11.86 7.54
C ALA A 170 -11.53 12.88 8.57
N LEU A 171 -11.52 12.51 9.85
CA LEU A 171 -10.98 13.34 10.95
C LEU A 171 -9.45 13.25 11.12
N LEU A 172 -8.78 12.38 10.39
CA LEU A 172 -7.32 12.38 10.30
C LEU A 172 -6.83 13.56 9.45
N THR A 173 -5.59 14.03 9.72
CA THR A 173 -4.96 14.99 8.81
C THR A 173 -4.80 14.38 7.42
N GLU A 174 -4.75 15.20 6.37
CA GLU A 174 -4.59 14.73 5.00
C GLU A 174 -3.35 13.84 4.85
N HIS A 175 -2.24 14.22 5.46
CA HIS A 175 -1.00 13.43 5.46
C HIS A 175 -1.17 12.09 6.17
N GLN A 176 -1.77 12.06 7.37
CA GLN A 176 -2.03 10.82 8.11
C GLN A 176 -2.95 9.87 7.35
N ARG A 177 -4.03 10.41 6.77
CA ARG A 177 -4.98 9.65 5.96
C ARG A 177 -4.31 9.05 4.73
N SER A 178 -3.56 9.85 3.99
CA SER A 178 -2.83 9.41 2.79
C SER A 178 -1.84 8.30 3.10
N VAL A 179 -1.03 8.44 4.16
CA VAL A 179 -0.07 7.42 4.59
C VAL A 179 -0.78 6.15 5.07
N LEU A 180 -1.84 6.29 5.89
CA LEU A 180 -2.61 5.16 6.39
C LEU A 180 -3.20 4.35 5.23
N LEU A 181 -3.93 4.98 4.33
CA LEU A 181 -4.57 4.30 3.21
C LEU A 181 -3.54 3.66 2.27
N ALA A 182 -2.48 4.40 1.90
CA ALA A 182 -1.45 3.88 1.02
C ALA A 182 -0.77 2.62 1.56
N LEU A 183 -0.45 2.58 2.86
CA LEU A 183 0.27 1.45 3.45
C LEU A 183 -0.65 0.29 3.85
N THR A 184 -1.91 0.55 4.27
CA THR A 184 -2.77 -0.50 4.83
C THR A 184 -3.83 -1.01 3.86
N VAL A 185 -4.42 -0.15 3.07
CA VAL A 185 -5.47 -0.51 2.09
C VAL A 185 -4.85 -0.83 0.74
N ASP A 186 -4.02 0.09 0.24
CA ASP A 186 -3.46 -0.04 -1.11
C ASP A 186 -2.18 -0.88 -1.15
N GLY A 187 -1.61 -1.22 0.01
CA GLY A 187 -0.43 -2.07 0.15
C GLY A 187 0.81 -1.52 -0.58
N VAL A 188 0.92 -0.20 -0.69
CA VAL A 188 2.08 0.45 -1.31
C VAL A 188 3.33 0.14 -0.48
N PRO A 189 4.43 -0.35 -1.08
CA PRO A 189 5.67 -0.56 -0.35
C PRO A 189 6.16 0.74 0.30
N ILE A 190 6.56 0.66 1.57
CA ILE A 190 6.94 1.85 2.35
C ILE A 190 8.09 2.64 1.72
N ASP A 191 9.01 1.97 1.04
CA ASP A 191 10.11 2.63 0.34
C ASP A 191 9.63 3.49 -0.82
N VAL A 192 8.68 2.95 -1.57
CA VAL A 192 8.06 3.65 -2.69
C VAL A 192 7.31 4.88 -2.19
N LEU A 193 6.60 4.74 -1.07
CA LEU A 193 5.87 5.85 -0.47
C LEU A 193 6.83 6.91 0.10
N ALA A 194 7.96 6.49 0.70
CA ALA A 194 8.99 7.38 1.22
C ALA A 194 9.60 8.24 0.11
N ASP A 195 10.02 7.62 -0.98
CA ASP A 195 10.54 8.33 -2.16
C ASP A 195 9.53 9.32 -2.73
N ARG A 196 8.27 8.89 -2.84
CA ARG A 196 7.22 9.71 -3.41
C ARG A 196 6.88 10.94 -2.58
N LEU A 197 6.88 10.79 -1.25
CA LEU A 197 6.59 11.88 -0.32
C LEU A 197 7.87 12.65 0.09
N SER A 198 9.01 12.35 -0.53
CA SER A 198 10.32 12.94 -0.23
C SER A 198 10.65 12.87 1.27
N THR A 199 10.39 11.72 1.89
CA THR A 199 10.58 11.45 3.31
C THR A 199 11.32 10.14 3.54
N ASN A 200 11.48 9.72 4.79
CA ASN A 200 12.12 8.47 5.13
C ASN A 200 11.14 7.47 5.77
N ARG A 201 11.51 6.18 5.81
CA ARG A 201 10.69 5.10 6.36
C ARG A 201 10.28 5.36 7.81
N ASN A 202 11.20 5.85 8.65
CA ASN A 202 10.94 6.07 10.07
C ASN A 202 9.86 7.14 10.27
N ALA A 203 9.89 8.22 9.48
CA ALA A 203 8.86 9.23 9.50
C ALA A 203 7.50 8.66 9.10
N LEU A 204 7.45 7.79 8.07
CA LEU A 204 6.20 7.12 7.66
C LEU A 204 5.69 6.14 8.71
N TYR A 205 6.57 5.36 9.36
CA TYR A 205 6.16 4.49 10.47
C TYR A 205 5.60 5.29 11.63
N LYS A 206 6.21 6.43 11.98
CA LYS A 206 5.68 7.32 13.02
C LYS A 206 4.31 7.86 12.61
N THR A 207 4.17 8.41 11.40
CA THR A 207 2.88 8.91 10.90
C THR A 207 1.80 7.83 10.91
N LEU A 208 2.13 6.61 10.50
CA LEU A 208 1.20 5.47 10.51
C LEU A 208 0.79 5.09 11.94
N HIS A 209 1.76 5.08 12.87
CA HIS A 209 1.49 4.82 14.29
C HIS A 209 0.53 5.86 14.87
N ASP A 210 0.82 7.14 14.66
CA ASP A 210 0.02 8.26 15.14
C ASP A 210 -1.39 8.24 14.52
N ALA A 211 -1.49 7.94 13.21
CA ALA A 211 -2.77 7.80 12.52
C ALA A 211 -3.63 6.66 13.11
N ARG A 212 -3.02 5.50 13.37
CA ARG A 212 -3.71 4.36 13.98
C ARG A 212 -4.15 4.63 15.42
N ALA A 213 -3.31 5.30 16.21
CA ALA A 213 -3.66 5.69 17.58
C ALA A 213 -4.84 6.66 17.59
N ARG A 214 -4.82 7.66 16.72
CA ARG A 214 -5.92 8.62 16.58
C ARG A 214 -7.21 7.97 16.10
N LEU A 215 -7.13 7.07 15.11
CA LEU A 215 -8.30 6.35 14.60
C LEU A 215 -8.95 5.49 15.69
N ARG A 216 -8.15 4.77 16.48
CA ARG A 216 -8.65 3.98 17.62
C ARG A 216 -9.38 4.86 18.63
N SER A 217 -8.76 5.95 19.02
CA SER A 217 -9.38 6.92 19.98
C SER A 217 -10.71 7.47 19.46
N LEU A 218 -10.82 7.78 18.16
CA LEU A 218 -12.06 8.27 17.58
C LEU A 218 -13.18 7.21 17.60
N LEU A 219 -12.86 5.95 17.27
CA LEU A 219 -13.84 4.87 17.28
C LEU A 219 -14.30 4.49 18.70
N GLU A 220 -13.39 4.50 19.67
CA GLU A 220 -13.72 4.23 21.10
C GLU A 220 -14.61 5.31 21.71
N HIS A 221 -14.44 6.57 21.34
CA HIS A 221 -15.27 7.67 21.84
C HIS A 221 -16.72 7.61 21.30
N GLU A 222 -16.91 7.15 20.09
CA GLU A 222 -18.25 6.97 19.52
C GLU A 222 -19.04 5.86 20.23
N GLU A 223 -18.37 4.76 20.63
CA GLU A 223 -19.03 3.67 21.36
C GLU A 223 -19.49 4.08 22.79
N THR A 224 -18.86 5.10 23.38
CA THR A 224 -19.21 5.58 24.72
C THR A 224 -20.36 6.59 24.68
N THR A 225 -20.72 7.12 23.53
CA THR A 225 -21.72 8.20 23.36
C THR A 225 -23.03 7.68 22.73
N ALA A 226 -23.06 6.42 22.28
CA ALA A 226 -24.22 5.74 21.71
C ALA A 226 -24.90 4.83 22.75
#